data_ce9dd907b5e4a60e1afa2c2144db3088
#
_entry.id   ce9dd907b5e4a60e1afa2c2144db3088
#
_cell.length_a   1.000
_cell.length_b   1.000
_cell.length_c   1.000
_cell.angle_alpha   90.00
_cell.angle_beta   90.00
_cell.angle_gamma   90.00
#
_symmetry.space_group_name_H-M   'P 1'
#
loop_
_entity.id
_entity.type
_entity.pdbx_description
1 polymer ?
#
loop_
_entity_poly.entity_id
_entity_poly.type
_entity_poly.pdbx_seq_one_letter_code
_entity_poly.pdbx_strand_id
1 'polypeptide(L)'
;MGMVFAIKRFDVTPDGQQLRLEDFAQILQIPSDQKYDSSCEQLANAIKKYSDAPVADLFELWKRLLFSFFIANGDMHLKNWSFIELDSTKGIFRLSPCYDFLNTRLPLHDEESDSGLTLGGKKHKMTKDLFVDFARILKIDHLIERVFSELDNWMSTASEFVQDCYLPVDLKVKYLEIVNSRYKVLSGNERKYL
;
A
#
# COMPACT_ATOMS: atom_id res chain seq x y z
N MET A 1 21.92 22.27 -11.23
CA MET A 1 22.10 21.26 -10.17
C MET A 1 20.91 20.31 -10.26
N GLY A 2 21.13 19.00 -10.47
CA GLY A 2 20.02 18.04 -10.62
C GLY A 2 19.44 17.66 -9.26
N MET A 3 18.13 17.42 -9.20
CA MET A 3 17.49 16.84 -8.02
C MET A 3 17.79 15.34 -7.97
N VAL A 4 18.06 14.81 -6.78
CA VAL A 4 18.21 13.38 -6.50
C VAL A 4 17.18 12.94 -5.48
N PHE A 5 16.59 11.78 -5.72
CA PHE A 5 15.72 11.12 -4.73
C PHE A 5 16.60 10.20 -3.87
N ALA A 6 16.52 10.37 -2.55
CA ALA A 6 17.29 9.58 -1.60
C ALA A 6 16.39 9.05 -0.48
N ILE A 7 16.48 7.75 -0.22
CA ILE A 7 15.76 7.08 0.88
C ILE A 7 16.76 6.40 1.79
N LYS A 8 16.58 6.57 3.11
CA LYS A 8 17.35 5.82 4.10
C LYS A 8 16.91 4.34 4.06
N ARG A 9 17.87 3.43 3.91
CA ARG A 9 17.62 1.99 3.96
C ARG A 9 17.14 1.59 5.36
N PHE A 10 16.01 0.89 5.41
CA PHE A 10 15.45 0.35 6.66
C PHE A 10 16.00 -1.06 6.99
N ASP A 11 16.58 -1.73 6.02
CA ASP A 11 17.18 -3.05 6.13
C ASP A 11 18.69 -3.02 6.51
N VAL A 12 19.17 -1.85 6.91
CA VAL A 12 20.54 -1.66 7.43
C VAL A 12 20.45 -1.05 8.82
N THR A 13 21.05 -1.74 9.79
CA THR A 13 21.13 -1.28 11.18
C THR A 13 22.10 -0.10 11.33
N PRO A 14 22.06 0.65 12.45
CA PRO A 14 22.99 1.77 12.67
C PRO A 14 24.47 1.38 12.68
N ASP A 15 24.80 0.12 13.03
CA ASP A 15 26.15 -0.45 13.01
C ASP A 15 26.52 -1.04 11.63
N GLY A 16 25.66 -0.89 10.62
CA GLY A 16 25.92 -1.26 9.24
C GLY A 16 25.62 -2.71 8.89
N GLN A 17 25.02 -3.49 9.81
CA GLN A 17 24.59 -4.86 9.51
C GLN A 17 23.37 -4.84 8.59
N GLN A 18 23.37 -5.65 7.53
CA GLN A 18 22.22 -5.84 6.65
C GLN A 18 21.29 -6.89 7.24
N LEU A 19 20.02 -6.53 7.44
CA LEU A 19 18.96 -7.44 7.84
C LEU A 19 18.48 -8.26 6.63
N ARG A 20 18.07 -9.50 6.87
CA ARG A 20 17.49 -10.34 5.84
C ARG A 20 16.12 -9.79 5.44
N LEU A 21 15.92 -9.63 4.14
CA LEU A 21 14.69 -9.17 3.53
C LEU A 21 14.28 -10.16 2.44
N GLU A 22 13.04 -10.66 2.48
CA GLU A 22 12.49 -11.53 1.43
C GLU A 22 11.17 -10.98 0.92
N ASP A 23 11.08 -10.73 -0.38
CA ASP A 23 9.84 -10.27 -0.99
C ASP A 23 8.81 -11.41 -1.13
N PHE A 24 7.53 -11.04 -1.26
CA PHE A 24 6.45 -12.03 -1.31
C PHE A 24 6.45 -12.85 -2.62
N ALA A 25 7.10 -12.39 -3.70
CA ALA A 25 7.29 -13.22 -4.88
C ALA A 25 8.25 -14.39 -4.55
N GLN A 26 9.33 -14.12 -3.80
CA GLN A 26 10.24 -15.16 -3.31
C GLN A 26 9.56 -16.13 -2.35
N ILE A 27 8.82 -15.61 -1.36
CA ILE A 27 8.12 -16.41 -0.35
C ILE A 27 7.06 -17.33 -0.97
N LEU A 28 6.33 -16.84 -1.96
CA LEU A 28 5.29 -17.57 -2.69
C LEU A 28 5.85 -18.38 -3.86
N GLN A 29 7.16 -18.30 -4.13
CA GLN A 29 7.85 -18.98 -5.24
C GLN A 29 7.24 -18.61 -6.61
N ILE A 30 6.83 -17.36 -6.77
CA ILE A 30 6.29 -16.81 -8.01
C ILE A 30 7.42 -16.13 -8.80
N PRO A 31 7.64 -16.50 -10.07
CA PRO A 31 8.67 -15.89 -10.91
C PRO A 31 8.49 -14.37 -11.05
N SER A 32 9.59 -13.65 -11.24
CA SER A 32 9.59 -12.17 -11.26
C SER A 32 8.75 -11.56 -12.38
N ASP A 33 8.63 -12.24 -13.51
CA ASP A 33 7.78 -11.87 -14.65
C ASP A 33 6.29 -12.07 -14.38
N GLN A 34 5.94 -12.88 -13.35
CA GLN A 34 4.58 -13.13 -12.88
C GLN A 34 4.25 -12.38 -11.57
N LYS A 35 5.02 -11.35 -11.22
CA LYS A 35 4.87 -10.60 -9.95
C LYS A 35 3.48 -9.99 -9.72
N TYR A 36 2.65 -9.87 -10.76
CA TYR A 36 1.26 -9.40 -10.72
C TYR A 36 0.22 -10.52 -10.62
N ASP A 37 0.63 -11.80 -10.74
CA ASP A 37 -0.28 -12.95 -10.80
C ASP A 37 -0.56 -13.50 -9.40
N SER A 38 -1.09 -12.63 -8.53
CA SER A 38 -1.44 -12.98 -7.16
C SER A 38 -2.58 -12.10 -6.64
N SER A 39 -2.92 -12.30 -5.37
CA SER A 39 -3.98 -11.55 -4.71
C SER A 39 -3.58 -11.08 -3.31
N CYS A 40 -4.30 -10.07 -2.80
CA CYS A 40 -4.15 -9.58 -1.43
C CYS A 40 -4.47 -10.67 -0.40
N GLU A 41 -5.36 -11.61 -0.74
CA GLU A 41 -5.69 -12.77 0.07
C GLU A 41 -4.51 -13.75 0.20
N GLN A 42 -3.73 -13.92 -0.87
CA GLN A 42 -2.51 -14.73 -0.83
C GLN A 42 -1.43 -14.07 0.03
N LEU A 43 -1.26 -12.75 -0.05
CA LEU A 43 -0.41 -11.99 0.88
C LEU A 43 -0.84 -12.22 2.33
N ALA A 44 -2.14 -12.08 2.61
CA ALA A 44 -2.67 -12.27 3.96
C ALA A 44 -2.44 -13.71 4.47
N ASN A 45 -2.57 -14.72 3.62
CA ASN A 45 -2.30 -16.11 3.98
C ASN A 45 -0.81 -16.34 4.29
N ALA A 46 0.10 -15.73 3.52
CA ALA A 46 1.53 -15.79 3.80
C ALA A 46 1.87 -15.08 5.13
N ILE A 47 1.25 -13.92 5.41
CA ILE A 47 1.41 -13.23 6.70
C ILE A 47 0.93 -14.11 7.85
N LYS A 48 -0.25 -14.72 7.74
CA LYS A 48 -0.77 -15.64 8.77
C LYS A 48 0.18 -16.82 9.05
N LYS A 49 0.88 -17.27 8.02
CA LYS A 49 1.76 -18.46 8.10
C LYS A 49 3.16 -18.15 8.64
N TYR A 50 3.71 -16.99 8.27
CA TYR A 50 5.13 -16.73 8.44
C TYR A 50 5.48 -15.55 9.34
N SER A 51 4.51 -14.67 9.68
CA SER A 51 4.76 -13.56 10.59
C SER A 51 4.75 -14.00 12.04
N ASP A 52 5.64 -13.44 12.85
CA ASP A 52 5.64 -13.61 14.31
C ASP A 52 4.63 -12.72 15.04
N ALA A 53 3.98 -11.79 14.34
CA ALA A 53 2.87 -11.01 14.88
C ALA A 53 1.77 -10.85 13.82
N PRO A 54 1.10 -11.95 13.40
CA PRO A 54 0.24 -11.98 12.23
C PRO A 54 -0.93 -11.00 12.31
N VAL A 55 -1.53 -10.78 13.47
CA VAL A 55 -2.66 -9.85 13.62
C VAL A 55 -2.23 -8.41 13.33
N ALA A 56 -1.08 -7.99 13.86
CA ALA A 56 -0.54 -6.65 13.63
C ALA A 56 -0.14 -6.46 12.16
N ASP A 57 0.50 -7.46 11.56
CA ASP A 57 0.95 -7.39 10.17
C ASP A 57 -0.21 -7.49 9.17
N LEU A 58 -1.30 -8.18 9.50
CA LEU A 58 -2.54 -8.16 8.71
C LEU A 58 -3.23 -6.80 8.75
N PHE A 59 -3.22 -6.14 9.91
CA PHE A 59 -3.72 -4.78 10.01
C PHE A 59 -2.88 -3.80 9.17
N GLU A 60 -1.55 -3.91 9.25
CA GLU A 60 -0.65 -3.12 8.43
C GLU A 60 -0.83 -3.40 6.94
N LEU A 61 -0.98 -4.65 6.50
CA LEU A 61 -1.32 -5.00 5.12
C LEU A 61 -2.58 -4.26 4.67
N TRP A 62 -3.66 -4.37 5.42
CA TRP A 62 -4.95 -3.77 5.08
C TRP A 62 -4.87 -2.23 5.02
N LYS A 63 -4.23 -1.59 6.02
CA LYS A 63 -4.03 -0.15 6.06
C LYS A 63 -3.20 0.34 4.86
N ARG A 64 -2.16 -0.38 4.49
CA ARG A 64 -1.31 -0.05 3.34
C ARG A 64 -2.01 -0.24 2.00
N LEU A 65 -2.89 -1.23 1.88
CA LEU A 65 -3.73 -1.39 0.68
C LEU A 65 -4.69 -0.21 0.52
N LEU A 66 -5.35 0.23 1.60
CA LEU A 66 -6.17 1.44 1.60
C LEU A 66 -5.37 2.68 1.21
N PHE A 67 -4.18 2.85 1.78
CA PHE A 67 -3.32 3.98 1.48
C PHE A 67 -2.80 3.95 0.04
N SER A 68 -2.43 2.77 -0.49
CA SER A 68 -2.05 2.60 -1.90
C SER A 68 -3.18 3.02 -2.83
N PHE A 69 -4.41 2.60 -2.54
CA PHE A 69 -5.58 3.03 -3.29
C PHE A 69 -5.79 4.54 -3.19
N PHE A 70 -5.68 5.12 -1.99
CA PHE A 70 -5.84 6.56 -1.75
C PHE A 70 -4.87 7.40 -2.58
N ILE A 71 -3.59 7.03 -2.63
CA ILE A 71 -2.57 7.75 -3.42
C ILE A 71 -2.55 7.35 -4.89
N ALA A 72 -3.45 6.46 -5.32
CA ALA A 72 -3.51 5.89 -6.68
C ALA A 72 -2.21 5.19 -7.12
N ASN A 73 -1.68 4.33 -6.25
CA ASN A 73 -0.57 3.43 -6.57
C ASN A 73 -1.12 2.11 -7.14
N GLY A 74 -1.21 2.01 -8.45
CA GLY A 74 -1.64 0.81 -9.16
C GLY A 74 -0.56 -0.28 -9.30
N ASP A 75 0.69 -0.01 -8.88
CA ASP A 75 1.84 -0.90 -9.09
C ASP A 75 2.27 -1.71 -7.83
N MET A 76 1.43 -1.79 -6.81
CA MET A 76 1.74 -2.57 -5.60
C MET A 76 1.64 -4.08 -5.85
N HIS A 77 2.66 -4.63 -6.52
CA HIS A 77 2.79 -6.06 -6.82
C HIS A 77 3.54 -6.83 -5.73
N LEU A 78 3.70 -8.15 -5.85
CA LEU A 78 4.31 -9.04 -4.85
C LEU A 78 5.69 -8.60 -4.35
N LYS A 79 6.52 -8.00 -5.22
CA LYS A 79 7.88 -7.58 -4.87
C LYS A 79 7.94 -6.26 -4.09
N ASN A 80 6.80 -5.54 -3.95
CA ASN A 80 6.68 -4.32 -3.15
C ASN A 80 6.22 -4.62 -1.71
N TRP A 81 6.15 -5.89 -1.36
CA TRP A 81 5.87 -6.39 -0.03
C TRP A 81 6.98 -7.34 0.37
N SER A 82 7.48 -7.23 1.61
CA SER A 82 8.55 -8.10 2.10
C SER A 82 8.37 -8.43 3.57
N PHE A 83 8.92 -9.55 3.98
CA PHE A 83 9.27 -9.78 5.38
C PHE A 83 10.69 -9.29 5.65
N ILE A 84 10.90 -8.77 6.85
CA ILE A 84 12.20 -8.41 7.40
C ILE A 84 12.46 -9.25 8.64
N GLU A 85 13.68 -9.80 8.76
CA GLU A 85 14.13 -10.51 9.93
C GLU A 85 14.68 -9.52 10.96
N LEU A 86 13.94 -9.31 12.05
CA LEU A 86 14.30 -8.36 13.10
C LEU A 86 15.33 -8.92 14.10
N ASP A 87 15.36 -10.23 14.27
CA ASP A 87 16.27 -10.92 15.18
C ASP A 87 16.67 -12.27 14.57
N SER A 88 17.87 -12.32 13.99
CA SER A 88 18.42 -13.53 13.35
C SER A 88 18.72 -14.66 14.35
N THR A 89 18.89 -14.34 15.64
CA THR A 89 19.12 -15.37 16.68
C THR A 89 17.85 -16.12 17.04
N LYS A 90 16.69 -15.49 16.83
CA LYS A 90 15.37 -16.05 17.13
C LYS A 90 14.54 -16.34 15.88
N GLY A 91 15.00 -15.91 14.69
CA GLY A 91 14.24 -16.03 13.45
C GLY A 91 12.93 -15.25 13.47
N ILE A 92 12.94 -14.02 14.03
CA ILE A 92 11.71 -13.20 14.14
C ILE A 92 11.49 -12.43 12.83
N PHE A 93 10.41 -12.78 12.13
CA PHE A 93 9.99 -12.16 10.88
C PHE A 93 8.74 -11.31 11.06
N ARG A 94 8.77 -10.10 10.49
CA ARG A 94 7.66 -9.16 10.47
C ARG A 94 7.49 -8.56 9.07
N LEU A 95 6.29 -8.09 8.76
CA LEU A 95 6.10 -7.28 7.58
C LEU A 95 7.05 -6.07 7.61
N SER A 96 7.84 -5.88 6.56
CA SER A 96 8.83 -4.79 6.46
C SER A 96 8.16 -3.41 6.53
N PRO A 97 8.90 -2.34 6.82
CA PRO A 97 8.44 -0.98 6.52
C PRO A 97 7.99 -0.82 5.07
N CYS A 98 7.17 0.20 4.80
CA CYS A 98 6.69 0.50 3.45
C CYS A 98 7.84 0.98 2.55
N TYR A 99 7.81 0.56 1.31
CA TYR A 99 8.67 1.08 0.25
C TYR A 99 7.90 1.08 -1.07
N ASP A 100 8.39 1.82 -2.06
CA ASP A 100 7.81 1.94 -3.39
C ASP A 100 6.36 2.45 -3.41
N PHE A 101 6.03 3.35 -2.48
CA PHE A 101 4.74 4.03 -2.40
C PHE A 101 4.76 5.30 -3.25
N LEU A 102 4.17 5.25 -4.42
CA LEU A 102 4.13 6.35 -5.38
C LEU A 102 2.78 6.40 -6.12
N ASN A 103 2.44 7.57 -6.63
CA ASN A 103 1.28 7.70 -7.51
C ASN A 103 1.69 7.27 -8.93
N THR A 104 1.06 6.22 -9.46
CA THR A 104 1.34 5.72 -10.82
C THR A 104 0.46 6.38 -11.88
N ARG A 105 -0.70 6.91 -11.51
CA ARG A 105 -1.65 7.54 -12.46
C ARG A 105 -1.21 8.90 -12.97
N LEU A 106 -0.38 9.63 -12.21
CA LEU A 106 0.08 10.95 -12.64
C LEU A 106 1.00 10.87 -13.86
N PRO A 107 2.02 9.97 -13.90
CA PRO A 107 2.88 9.80 -15.07
C PRO A 107 2.25 8.90 -16.15
N LEU A 108 1.38 7.94 -15.78
CA LEU A 108 0.78 6.94 -16.68
C LEU A 108 -0.72 7.25 -16.84
N HIS A 109 -1.06 8.13 -17.78
CA HIS A 109 -2.43 8.59 -17.98
C HIS A 109 -3.43 7.47 -18.34
N ASP A 110 -2.96 6.39 -18.92
CA ASP A 110 -3.76 5.24 -19.35
C ASP A 110 -3.78 4.10 -18.29
N GLU A 111 -3.20 4.33 -17.10
CA GLU A 111 -3.23 3.33 -16.02
C GLU A 111 -4.64 3.25 -15.42
N GLU A 112 -5.32 2.15 -15.73
CA GLU A 112 -6.68 1.88 -15.22
C GLU A 112 -6.67 1.09 -13.90
N SER A 113 -5.56 0.43 -13.57
CA SER A 113 -5.48 -0.41 -12.37
C SER A 113 -5.53 0.41 -11.08
N ASP A 114 -6.38 -0.02 -10.17
CA ASP A 114 -6.44 0.52 -8.81
C ASP A 114 -5.45 -0.19 -7.87
N SER A 115 -4.96 -1.36 -8.28
CA SER A 115 -4.03 -2.19 -7.51
C SER A 115 -3.22 -3.11 -8.41
N GLY A 116 -1.96 -3.37 -8.06
CA GLY A 116 -1.11 -4.34 -8.74
C GLY A 116 -1.56 -5.78 -8.53
N LEU A 117 -2.20 -6.09 -7.39
CA LEU A 117 -2.74 -7.40 -7.05
C LEU A 117 -4.27 -7.37 -7.00
N THR A 118 -4.92 -8.51 -7.23
CA THR A 118 -6.36 -8.58 -7.08
C THR A 118 -6.78 -8.51 -5.60
N LEU A 119 -7.92 -7.87 -5.34
CA LEU A 119 -8.64 -7.91 -4.07
C LEU A 119 -10.09 -8.30 -4.36
N GLY A 120 -10.58 -9.38 -3.76
CA GLY A 120 -11.88 -9.94 -4.11
C GLY A 120 -12.02 -10.25 -5.61
N GLY A 121 -10.93 -10.66 -6.27
CA GLY A 121 -10.86 -10.93 -7.70
C GLY A 121 -10.81 -9.69 -8.61
N LYS A 122 -10.73 -8.47 -8.07
CA LYS A 122 -10.74 -7.20 -8.84
C LYS A 122 -9.40 -6.48 -8.75
N LYS A 123 -8.96 -5.87 -9.85
CA LYS A 123 -7.85 -4.88 -9.90
C LYS A 123 -8.35 -3.47 -10.23
N HIS A 124 -9.59 -3.32 -10.62
CA HIS A 124 -10.21 -2.08 -11.10
C HIS A 124 -11.52 -1.81 -10.37
N LYS A 125 -11.93 -0.54 -10.33
CA LYS A 125 -13.21 -0.11 -9.74
C LYS A 125 -13.36 -0.60 -8.31
N MET A 126 -12.31 -0.46 -7.53
CA MET A 126 -12.34 -0.80 -6.12
C MET A 126 -13.27 0.14 -5.36
N THR A 127 -14.00 -0.41 -4.38
CA THR A 127 -14.98 0.32 -3.57
C THR A 127 -14.63 0.25 -2.09
N LYS A 128 -15.19 1.15 -1.28
CA LYS A 128 -15.08 1.08 0.18
C LYS A 128 -15.49 -0.29 0.72
N ASP A 129 -16.62 -0.82 0.24
CA ASP A 129 -17.17 -2.10 0.70
C ASP A 129 -16.19 -3.25 0.48
N LEU A 130 -15.44 -3.25 -0.63
CA LEU A 130 -14.44 -4.27 -0.91
C LEU A 130 -13.32 -4.29 0.16
N PHE A 131 -12.85 -3.13 0.59
CA PHE A 131 -11.87 -3.04 1.67
C PHE A 131 -12.46 -3.41 3.03
N VAL A 132 -13.72 -3.05 3.30
CA VAL A 132 -14.44 -3.42 4.52
C VAL A 132 -14.61 -4.94 4.59
N ASP A 133 -15.03 -5.57 3.51
CA ASP A 133 -15.20 -7.03 3.46
C ASP A 133 -13.86 -7.75 3.64
N PHE A 134 -12.78 -7.22 3.06
CA PHE A 134 -11.45 -7.78 3.29
C PHE A 134 -11.02 -7.67 4.77
N ALA A 135 -11.27 -6.54 5.44
CA ALA A 135 -11.00 -6.40 6.88
C ALA A 135 -11.76 -7.45 7.72
N ARG A 136 -13.02 -7.75 7.36
CA ARG A 136 -13.82 -8.82 7.99
C ARG A 136 -13.21 -10.20 7.78
N ILE A 137 -12.76 -10.51 6.56
CA ILE A 137 -12.05 -11.76 6.25
C ILE A 137 -10.76 -11.89 7.07
N LEU A 138 -10.08 -10.79 7.31
CA LEU A 138 -8.88 -10.72 8.14
C LEU A 138 -9.18 -10.76 9.66
N LYS A 139 -10.44 -10.62 10.08
CA LYS A 139 -10.90 -10.53 11.47
C LYS A 139 -10.33 -9.30 12.21
N ILE A 140 -10.20 -8.19 11.50
CA ILE A 140 -9.75 -6.88 12.01
C ILE A 140 -10.82 -5.80 11.84
N ASP A 141 -12.07 -6.19 11.68
CA ASP A 141 -13.24 -5.31 11.49
C ASP A 141 -13.41 -4.27 12.60
N HIS A 142 -13.00 -4.57 13.83
CA HIS A 142 -12.99 -3.65 14.97
C HIS A 142 -12.01 -2.46 14.79
N LEU A 143 -11.10 -2.49 13.80
CA LEU A 143 -10.16 -1.42 13.48
C LEU A 143 -10.61 -0.54 12.30
N ILE A 144 -11.69 -0.91 11.62
CA ILE A 144 -12.17 -0.23 10.40
C ILE A 144 -12.43 1.25 10.68
N GLU A 145 -13.26 1.56 11.66
CA GLU A 145 -13.63 2.94 11.98
C GLU A 145 -12.43 3.81 12.33
N ARG A 146 -11.46 3.24 13.04
CA ARG A 146 -10.22 3.93 13.38
C ARG A 146 -9.45 4.40 12.15
N VAL A 147 -9.32 3.55 11.11
CA VAL A 147 -8.58 3.92 9.90
C VAL A 147 -9.39 4.86 9.02
N PHE A 148 -10.70 4.63 8.88
CA PHE A 148 -11.54 5.54 8.09
C PHE A 148 -11.67 6.94 8.74
N SER A 149 -11.55 7.07 10.06
CA SER A 149 -11.48 8.38 10.72
C SER A 149 -10.18 9.15 10.44
N GLU A 150 -9.13 8.49 9.93
CA GLU A 150 -7.88 9.14 9.51
C GLU A 150 -7.95 9.74 8.08
N LEU A 151 -8.99 9.44 7.28
CA LEU A 151 -9.05 9.85 5.86
C LEU A 151 -9.00 11.36 5.66
N ASP A 152 -9.68 12.14 6.52
CA ASP A 152 -9.67 13.60 6.43
C ASP A 152 -8.26 14.14 6.68
N ASN A 153 -7.55 13.56 7.65
CA ASN A 153 -6.16 13.88 7.93
C ASN A 153 -5.23 13.49 6.76
N TRP A 154 -5.45 12.34 6.13
CA TRP A 154 -4.70 11.95 4.93
C TRP A 154 -4.89 12.97 3.79
N MET A 155 -6.14 13.42 3.58
CA MET A 155 -6.43 14.41 2.53
C MET A 155 -5.81 15.78 2.82
N SER A 156 -5.88 16.26 4.07
CA SER A 156 -5.24 17.50 4.50
C SER A 156 -3.72 17.44 4.32
N THR A 157 -3.11 16.38 4.83
CA THR A 157 -1.66 16.14 4.73
C THR A 157 -1.21 16.05 3.27
N ALA A 158 -1.96 15.32 2.42
CA ALA A 158 -1.64 15.24 0.99
C ALA A 158 -1.68 16.62 0.32
N SER A 159 -2.66 17.46 0.68
CA SER A 159 -2.79 18.81 0.14
C SER A 159 -1.60 19.70 0.54
N GLU A 160 -1.17 19.66 1.79
CA GLU A 160 0.00 20.40 2.29
C GLU A 160 1.28 19.95 1.58
N PHE A 161 1.57 18.64 1.55
CA PHE A 161 2.77 18.12 0.88
C PHE A 161 2.82 18.45 -0.61
N VAL A 162 1.68 18.39 -1.30
CA VAL A 162 1.63 18.71 -2.72
C VAL A 162 1.90 20.19 -2.96
N GLN A 163 1.42 21.10 -2.10
CA GLN A 163 1.72 22.53 -2.22
C GLN A 163 3.22 22.80 -2.13
N ASP A 164 3.92 22.13 -1.22
CA ASP A 164 5.35 22.35 -0.95
C ASP A 164 6.28 21.54 -1.86
N CYS A 165 5.76 20.57 -2.63
CA CYS A 165 6.60 19.73 -3.49
C CYS A 165 7.09 20.45 -4.76
N TYR A 166 8.07 19.86 -5.45
CA TYR A 166 8.70 20.41 -6.66
C TYR A 166 7.93 20.14 -7.97
N LEU A 167 6.71 19.59 -7.89
CA LEU A 167 5.89 19.36 -9.09
C LEU A 167 5.47 20.69 -9.74
N PRO A 168 5.40 20.77 -11.07
CA PRO A 168 4.74 21.86 -11.77
C PRO A 168 3.28 22.04 -11.29
N VAL A 169 2.77 23.27 -11.40
CA VAL A 169 1.46 23.64 -10.84
C VAL A 169 0.33 22.79 -11.45
N ASP A 170 0.37 22.55 -12.75
CA ASP A 170 -0.61 21.70 -13.45
C ASP A 170 -0.60 20.25 -12.96
N LEU A 171 0.57 19.71 -12.64
CA LEU A 171 0.69 18.36 -12.07
C LEU A 171 0.28 18.31 -10.61
N LYS A 172 0.48 19.38 -9.83
CA LYS A 172 -0.06 19.49 -8.47
C LYS A 172 -1.58 19.41 -8.47
N VAL A 173 -2.24 20.15 -9.37
CA VAL A 173 -3.70 20.14 -9.51
C VAL A 173 -4.18 18.72 -9.88
N LYS A 174 -3.60 18.11 -10.91
CA LYS A 174 -3.96 16.74 -11.32
C LYS A 174 -3.77 15.72 -10.20
N TYR A 175 -2.66 15.80 -9.45
CA TYR A 175 -2.42 14.91 -8.33
C TYR A 175 -3.53 15.02 -7.28
N LEU A 176 -3.91 16.24 -6.90
CA LEU A 176 -4.97 16.47 -5.92
C LEU A 176 -6.34 16.03 -6.42
N GLU A 177 -6.62 16.18 -7.71
CA GLU A 177 -7.87 15.67 -8.33
C GLU A 177 -7.93 14.13 -8.23
N ILE A 178 -6.82 13.43 -8.53
CA ILE A 178 -6.71 11.98 -8.41
C ILE A 178 -6.98 11.55 -6.96
N VAL A 179 -6.25 12.10 -5.99
CA VAL A 179 -6.37 11.75 -4.57
C VAL A 179 -7.77 12.07 -4.04
N ASN A 180 -8.35 13.22 -4.42
CA ASN A 180 -9.71 13.59 -4.03
C ASN A 180 -10.76 12.63 -4.59
N SER A 181 -10.59 12.13 -5.82
CA SER A 181 -11.48 11.10 -6.38
C SER A 181 -11.44 9.81 -5.54
N ARG A 182 -10.25 9.38 -5.10
CA ARG A 182 -10.06 8.21 -4.24
C ARG A 182 -10.63 8.42 -2.82
N TYR A 183 -10.41 9.60 -2.26
CA TYR A 183 -11.01 10.00 -0.99
C TYR A 183 -12.54 9.89 -1.01
N LYS A 184 -13.20 10.37 -2.09
CA LYS A 184 -14.67 10.27 -2.25
C LYS A 184 -15.15 8.81 -2.24
N VAL A 185 -14.44 7.91 -2.90
CA VAL A 185 -14.76 6.47 -2.89
C VAL A 185 -14.68 5.92 -1.46
N LEU A 186 -13.58 6.18 -0.74
CA LEU A 186 -13.34 5.65 0.60
C LEU A 186 -14.27 6.28 1.66
N SER A 187 -14.58 7.58 1.54
CA SER A 187 -15.51 8.25 2.46
C SER A 187 -16.98 7.86 2.26
N GLY A 188 -17.30 7.22 1.13
CA GLY A 188 -18.67 6.83 0.79
C GLY A 188 -19.54 7.98 0.26
N ASN A 189 -18.92 9.10 -0.14
CA ASN A 189 -19.62 10.29 -0.63
C ASN A 189 -20.03 10.20 -2.13
N GLU A 190 -19.85 9.05 -2.80
CA GLU A 190 -20.22 8.86 -4.21
C GLU A 190 -21.75 8.78 -4.45
N ARG A 191 -22.58 8.65 -3.42
CA ARG A 191 -24.03 8.37 -3.56
C ARG A 191 -24.90 9.59 -3.88
N LYS A 192 -24.36 10.75 -4.27
CA LYS A 192 -25.17 11.97 -4.52
C LYS A 192 -25.27 12.44 -5.98
N TYR A 193 -24.72 11.72 -6.95
CA TYR A 193 -24.82 12.13 -8.36
C TYR A 193 -25.07 10.91 -9.28
N LEU A 194 -26.19 10.25 -9.09
CA LEU A 194 -26.90 9.47 -10.12
C LEU A 194 -28.30 10.05 -10.27
#